data_f73f3ae690260e7a11c86092da65ce75
#
_entry.id   f73f3ae690260e7a11c86092da65ce75
#
_cell.length_a   1.000
_cell.length_b   1.000
_cell.length_c   1.000
_cell.angle_alpha   90.00
_cell.angle_beta   90.00
_cell.angle_gamma   90.00
#
_symmetry.space_group_name_H-M   'P 1'
#
loop_
_entity.id
_entity.type
_entity.pdbx_description
1 polymer ?
#
loop_
_entity_poly.entity_id
_entity_poly.type
_entity_poly.pdbx_seq_one_letter_code
_entity_poly.pdbx_strand_id
1 'polypeptide(L)'
;TPWLDGKHSVFGLVVEGMNVVKAIEQGDIIESISVERVGDEANEFIANEDSFKAQELIANEAILAQRQQEQAQLQQDFEDYISSNYPDALKNELGGFYTEINDIGNGNSALEGQIVTVDVALKAYCCEVLRESGNPISFTLGSGDIISIVDYSVKEMSIGERRTVIIPYEYVYGDTPSGNIPQDSYLIFELILVDVKDK
;
A
#
# COMPACT_ATOMS: atom_id res chain seq x y z
N THR A 1 -7.01 22.79 18.17
CA THR A 1 -7.12 22.68 16.70
C THR A 1 -6.77 21.28 16.18
N PRO A 2 -7.46 20.20 16.66
CA PRO A 2 -7.10 18.82 16.28
C PRO A 2 -7.11 18.55 14.77
N TRP A 3 -7.89 19.32 14.00
CA TRP A 3 -7.93 19.23 12.53
C TRP A 3 -6.66 19.68 11.81
N LEU A 4 -5.71 20.29 12.53
CA LEU A 4 -4.41 20.70 12.02
C LEU A 4 -3.31 19.67 12.32
N ASP A 5 -3.60 18.67 13.16
CA ASP A 5 -2.64 17.65 13.55
C ASP A 5 -2.18 16.86 12.30
N GLY A 6 -0.88 16.65 12.19
CA GLY A 6 -0.25 16.02 11.02
C GLY A 6 -0.14 16.92 9.76
N LYS A 7 -0.70 18.14 9.78
CA LYS A 7 -0.65 19.08 8.63
C LYS A 7 0.13 20.37 8.94
N HIS A 8 0.24 20.74 10.20
CA HIS A 8 0.89 21.97 10.64
C HIS A 8 1.72 21.70 11.89
N SER A 9 2.83 22.42 12.02
CA SER A 9 3.71 22.36 13.18
C SER A 9 3.45 23.53 14.12
N VAL A 10 3.48 23.28 15.41
CA VAL A 10 3.45 24.34 16.44
C VAL A 10 4.87 24.87 16.59
N PHE A 11 5.08 26.16 16.28
CA PHE A 11 6.37 26.80 16.37
C PHE A 11 6.48 27.79 17.55
N GLY A 12 5.41 27.98 18.30
CA GLY A 12 5.42 28.89 19.44
C GLY A 12 4.11 28.86 20.22
N LEU A 13 4.15 29.48 21.40
CA LEU A 13 3.01 29.66 22.30
C LEU A 13 2.80 31.11 22.56
N VAL A 14 1.55 31.54 22.69
CA VAL A 14 1.21 32.91 23.10
C VAL A 14 1.37 33.01 24.62
N VAL A 15 2.36 33.76 25.08
CA VAL A 15 2.65 33.97 26.50
C VAL A 15 1.89 35.16 27.07
N GLU A 16 1.61 36.18 26.24
CA GLU A 16 0.90 37.39 26.63
C GLU A 16 0.03 37.89 25.47
N GLY A 17 -1.06 38.62 25.74
CA GLY A 17 -1.90 39.22 24.71
C GLY A 17 -2.89 38.28 24.00
N MET A 18 -3.26 37.13 24.59
CA MET A 18 -4.21 36.19 23.98
C MET A 18 -5.58 36.84 23.63
N ASN A 19 -6.02 37.83 24.37
CA ASN A 19 -7.22 38.61 24.06
C ASN A 19 -7.11 39.39 22.75
N VAL A 20 -5.92 39.89 22.43
CA VAL A 20 -5.63 40.58 21.16
C VAL A 20 -5.66 39.57 20.02
N VAL A 21 -5.00 38.40 20.18
CA VAL A 21 -5.00 37.34 19.18
C VAL A 21 -6.42 36.87 18.82
N LYS A 22 -7.32 36.77 19.83
CA LYS A 22 -8.71 36.40 19.60
C LYS A 22 -9.55 37.49 18.91
N ALA A 23 -9.09 38.73 18.90
CA ALA A 23 -9.75 39.89 18.28
C ALA A 23 -9.30 40.11 16.82
N ILE A 24 -8.28 39.43 16.35
CA ILE A 24 -7.81 39.52 14.96
C ILE A 24 -8.85 38.99 14.01
N GLU A 25 -9.16 39.75 12.97
CA GLU A 25 -10.10 39.43 11.92
C GLU A 25 -9.42 39.32 10.55
N GLN A 26 -10.12 38.69 9.62
CA GLN A 26 -9.62 38.61 8.24
C GLN A 26 -9.57 39.99 7.60
N GLY A 27 -8.39 40.41 7.15
CA GLY A 27 -8.14 41.73 6.57
C GLY A 27 -7.32 42.64 7.47
N ASP A 28 -7.09 42.23 8.72
CA ASP A 28 -6.15 42.96 9.58
C ASP A 28 -4.73 42.91 9.01
N ILE A 29 -4.03 44.04 9.15
CA ILE A 29 -2.68 44.22 8.58
C ILE A 29 -1.65 44.12 9.71
N ILE A 30 -0.63 43.29 9.49
CA ILE A 30 0.55 43.24 10.34
C ILE A 30 1.45 44.42 9.98
N GLU A 31 1.55 45.42 10.87
CA GLU A 31 2.39 46.60 10.64
C GLU A 31 3.87 46.30 10.88
N SER A 32 4.18 45.54 11.93
CA SER A 32 5.56 45.17 12.25
C SER A 32 5.63 43.90 13.10
N ILE A 33 6.74 43.20 12.99
CA ILE A 33 7.09 42.05 13.85
C ILE A 33 8.49 42.32 14.38
N SER A 34 8.67 42.25 15.71
CA SER A 34 9.98 42.27 16.36
C SER A 34 10.32 40.89 16.90
N VAL A 35 11.55 40.44 16.66
CA VAL A 35 12.07 39.18 17.19
C VAL A 35 13.16 39.51 18.22
N GLU A 36 12.90 39.14 19.46
CA GLU A 36 13.88 39.20 20.55
C GLU A 36 14.55 37.83 20.69
N ARG A 37 15.88 37.83 20.65
CA ARG A 37 16.68 36.60 20.81
C ARG A 37 17.20 36.54 22.24
N VAL A 38 16.91 35.43 22.94
CA VAL A 38 17.30 35.25 24.33
C VAL A 38 18.20 34.02 24.46
N GLY A 39 19.40 34.22 24.97
CA GLY A 39 20.43 33.18 25.15
C GLY A 39 21.40 33.07 23.98
N ASP A 40 22.52 32.42 24.25
CA ASP A 40 23.63 32.32 23.29
C ASP A 40 23.25 31.58 22.02
N GLU A 41 22.56 30.43 22.12
CA GLU A 41 22.09 29.65 20.98
C GLU A 41 21.17 30.46 20.04
N ALA A 42 20.25 31.26 20.62
CA ALA A 42 19.36 32.09 19.82
C ALA A 42 20.09 33.25 19.14
N ASN A 43 21.11 33.78 19.79
CA ASN A 43 21.92 34.87 19.23
C ASN A 43 22.85 34.39 18.11
N GLU A 44 23.38 33.19 18.23
CA GLU A 44 24.24 32.56 17.22
C GLU A 44 23.45 31.97 16.02
N PHE A 45 22.16 31.76 16.18
CA PHE A 45 21.32 31.16 15.12
C PHE A 45 21.24 32.09 13.90
N ILE A 46 21.66 31.58 12.76
CA ILE A 46 21.59 32.29 11.48
C ILE A 46 20.34 31.88 10.74
N ALA A 47 19.37 32.78 10.61
CA ALA A 47 18.14 32.57 9.86
C ALA A 47 18.26 33.29 8.50
N ASN A 48 18.75 32.58 7.50
CA ASN A 48 18.76 33.04 6.11
C ASN A 48 18.32 31.90 5.17
N GLU A 49 18.15 32.22 3.90
CA GLU A 49 17.67 31.26 2.89
C GLU A 49 18.61 30.06 2.73
N ASP A 50 19.91 30.27 2.79
CA ASP A 50 20.90 29.21 2.63
C ASP A 50 20.90 28.25 3.82
N SER A 51 20.81 28.78 5.06
CA SER A 51 20.68 27.92 6.24
C SER A 51 19.35 27.14 6.26
N PHE A 52 18.26 27.74 5.80
CA PHE A 52 16.98 27.07 5.66
C PHE A 52 17.05 25.93 4.65
N LYS A 53 17.57 26.19 3.44
CA LYS A 53 17.76 25.16 2.41
C LYS A 53 18.65 24.00 2.85
N ALA A 54 19.71 24.31 3.61
CA ALA A 54 20.58 23.27 4.16
C ALA A 54 19.84 22.38 5.16
N GLN A 55 19.03 22.94 6.04
CA GLN A 55 18.21 22.18 6.98
C GLN A 55 17.09 21.41 6.30
N GLU A 56 16.46 21.98 5.28
CA GLU A 56 15.45 21.32 4.47
C GLU A 56 16.03 20.09 3.76
N LEU A 57 17.24 20.19 3.19
CA LEU A 57 17.92 19.07 2.56
C LEU A 57 18.17 17.94 3.57
N ILE A 58 18.72 18.26 4.75
CA ILE A 58 18.97 17.27 5.81
C ILE A 58 17.67 16.59 6.26
N ALA A 59 16.60 17.37 6.44
CA ALA A 59 15.29 16.83 6.84
C ALA A 59 14.71 15.90 5.76
N ASN A 60 14.82 16.28 4.49
CA ASN A 60 14.34 15.45 3.37
C ASN A 60 15.13 14.15 3.23
N GLU A 61 16.47 14.20 3.42
CA GLU A 61 17.31 13.00 3.42
C GLU A 61 16.95 12.06 4.59
N ALA A 62 16.70 12.60 5.78
CA ALA A 62 16.28 11.82 6.94
C ALA A 62 14.91 11.15 6.72
N ILE A 63 13.93 11.87 6.16
CA ILE A 63 12.61 11.33 5.82
C ILE A 63 12.74 10.22 4.77
N LEU A 64 13.57 10.41 3.76
CA LEU A 64 13.80 9.40 2.72
C LEU A 64 14.44 8.14 3.30
N ALA A 65 15.44 8.29 4.15
CA ALA A 65 16.11 7.18 4.82
C ALA A 65 15.13 6.40 5.73
N GLN A 66 14.29 7.11 6.48
CA GLN A 66 13.26 6.49 7.32
C GLN A 66 12.27 5.68 6.47
N ARG A 67 11.75 6.23 5.37
CA ARG A 67 10.83 5.51 4.46
C ARG A 67 11.47 4.26 3.87
N GLN A 68 12.74 4.34 3.48
CA GLN A 68 13.46 3.18 2.97
C GLN A 68 13.61 2.08 4.03
N GLN A 69 13.85 2.46 5.28
CA GLN A 69 13.93 1.53 6.39
C GLN A 69 12.57 0.89 6.70
N GLU A 70 11.50 1.68 6.70
CA GLU A 70 10.13 1.18 6.89
C GLU A 70 9.73 0.19 5.78
N GLN A 71 10.03 0.52 4.52
CA GLN A 71 9.78 -0.38 3.39
C GLN A 71 10.58 -1.67 3.48
N ALA A 72 11.85 -1.59 3.86
CA ALA A 72 12.69 -2.79 4.04
C ALA A 72 12.16 -3.69 5.18
N GLN A 73 11.67 -3.11 6.27
CA GLN A 73 11.06 -3.85 7.36
C GLN A 73 9.76 -4.52 6.94
N LEU A 74 8.87 -3.81 6.24
CA LEU A 74 7.64 -4.37 5.69
C LEU A 74 7.91 -5.54 4.75
N GLN A 75 8.93 -5.42 3.89
CA GLN A 75 9.34 -6.50 3.00
C GLN A 75 9.83 -7.72 3.78
N GLN A 76 10.64 -7.53 4.82
CA GLN A 76 11.13 -8.62 5.66
C GLN A 76 9.99 -9.31 6.42
N ASP A 77 9.11 -8.53 7.05
CA ASP A 77 7.95 -9.06 7.78
C ASP A 77 7.04 -9.87 6.86
N PHE A 78 6.90 -9.44 5.62
CA PHE A 78 6.14 -10.17 4.61
C PHE A 78 6.83 -11.47 4.18
N GLU A 79 8.13 -11.47 3.95
CA GLU A 79 8.88 -12.69 3.60
C GLU A 79 8.84 -13.73 4.74
N ASP A 80 8.92 -13.26 5.99
CA ASP A 80 8.76 -14.09 7.18
C ASP A 80 7.34 -14.68 7.27
N TYR A 81 6.33 -13.88 6.95
CA TYR A 81 4.95 -14.35 6.88
C TYR A 81 4.75 -15.43 5.82
N ILE A 82 5.28 -15.22 4.60
CA ILE A 82 5.21 -16.21 3.52
C ILE A 82 5.88 -17.51 3.96
N SER A 83 7.10 -17.42 4.46
CA SER A 83 7.86 -18.60 4.92
C SER A 83 7.14 -19.40 6.00
N SER A 84 6.37 -18.71 6.86
CA SER A 84 5.65 -19.32 7.97
C SER A 84 4.30 -19.91 7.58
N ASN A 85 3.56 -19.26 6.67
CA ASN A 85 2.19 -19.61 6.35
C ASN A 85 2.03 -20.33 4.99
N TYR A 86 3.01 -20.16 4.10
CA TYR A 86 3.02 -20.71 2.74
C TYR A 86 4.42 -21.27 2.42
N PRO A 87 4.88 -22.30 3.16
CA PRO A 87 6.25 -22.80 3.05
C PRO A 87 6.58 -23.40 1.67
N ASP A 88 5.58 -23.83 0.93
CA ASP A 88 5.72 -24.43 -0.41
C ASP A 88 5.50 -23.39 -1.52
N ALA A 89 5.27 -22.12 -1.17
CA ALA A 89 5.06 -21.07 -2.16
C ALA A 89 6.35 -20.73 -2.92
N LEU A 90 6.26 -20.79 -4.23
CA LEU A 90 7.37 -20.48 -5.12
C LEU A 90 7.27 -19.03 -5.62
N LYS A 91 8.37 -18.29 -5.47
CA LYS A 91 8.48 -16.93 -6.03
C LYS A 91 8.55 -17.01 -7.55
N ASN A 92 7.70 -16.25 -8.23
CA ASN A 92 7.68 -16.24 -9.69
C ASN A 92 8.89 -15.48 -10.25
N GLU A 93 9.49 -15.99 -11.33
CA GLU A 93 10.66 -15.40 -11.98
C GLU A 93 10.37 -14.05 -12.64
N LEU A 94 9.11 -13.77 -13.00
CA LEU A 94 8.68 -12.50 -13.59
C LEU A 94 8.59 -11.35 -12.56
N GLY A 95 8.87 -11.64 -11.30
CA GLY A 95 9.10 -10.68 -10.26
C GLY A 95 7.90 -10.34 -9.40
N GLY A 96 7.98 -10.66 -8.15
CA GLY A 96 7.20 -10.02 -7.12
C GLY A 96 5.97 -10.75 -6.60
N PHE A 97 5.53 -11.87 -7.16
CA PHE A 97 4.47 -12.66 -6.57
C PHE A 97 4.88 -14.10 -6.24
N TYR A 98 4.15 -14.71 -5.31
CA TYR A 98 4.36 -16.09 -4.88
C TYR A 98 3.16 -16.94 -5.28
N THR A 99 3.41 -18.19 -5.65
CA THR A 99 2.37 -19.16 -6.00
C THR A 99 2.58 -20.44 -5.22
N GLU A 100 1.52 -20.93 -4.57
CA GLU A 100 1.46 -22.23 -3.93
C GLU A 100 0.33 -23.04 -4.54
N ILE A 101 0.59 -24.29 -4.94
CA ILE A 101 -0.44 -25.24 -5.40
C ILE A 101 -0.83 -26.07 -4.20
N ASN A 102 -2.00 -25.78 -3.63
CA ASN A 102 -2.52 -26.47 -2.45
C ASN A 102 -3.18 -27.81 -2.79
N ASP A 103 -3.74 -27.92 -4.00
CA ASP A 103 -4.36 -29.15 -4.52
C ASP A 103 -4.22 -29.18 -6.05
N ILE A 104 -3.77 -30.27 -6.60
CA ILE A 104 -3.41 -30.36 -8.05
C ILE A 104 -4.66 -30.44 -8.95
N GLY A 105 -5.82 -30.84 -8.39
CA GLY A 105 -6.98 -31.14 -9.21
C GLY A 105 -6.83 -32.45 -10.00
N ASN A 106 -7.85 -32.85 -10.76
CA ASN A 106 -7.86 -34.08 -11.54
C ASN A 106 -8.67 -33.99 -12.84
N GLY A 107 -9.17 -32.79 -13.18
CA GLY A 107 -9.94 -32.57 -14.40
C GLY A 107 -9.09 -32.03 -15.55
N ASN A 108 -9.76 -31.52 -16.57
CA ASN A 108 -9.10 -30.91 -17.73
C ASN A 108 -8.41 -29.60 -17.31
N SER A 109 -7.30 -29.30 -17.95
CA SER A 109 -6.60 -28.03 -17.74
C SER A 109 -7.28 -26.90 -18.52
N ALA A 110 -7.28 -25.70 -17.91
CA ALA A 110 -7.77 -24.48 -18.55
C ALA A 110 -6.81 -23.99 -19.64
N LEU A 111 -7.34 -23.73 -20.80
CA LEU A 111 -6.59 -23.21 -21.95
C LEU A 111 -7.11 -21.82 -22.35
N GLU A 112 -6.23 -21.03 -22.93
CA GLU A 112 -6.56 -19.70 -23.45
C GLU A 112 -7.72 -19.75 -24.47
N GLY A 113 -8.67 -18.84 -24.32
CA GLY A 113 -9.87 -18.76 -25.15
C GLY A 113 -11.07 -19.56 -24.61
N GLN A 114 -10.89 -20.48 -23.66
CA GLN A 114 -11.99 -21.21 -23.04
C GLN A 114 -12.74 -20.35 -22.00
N ILE A 115 -13.98 -20.72 -21.70
CA ILE A 115 -14.75 -20.14 -20.61
C ILE A 115 -14.42 -20.93 -19.35
N VAL A 116 -13.84 -20.25 -18.37
CA VAL A 116 -13.50 -20.84 -17.06
C VAL A 116 -14.45 -20.34 -15.99
N THR A 117 -14.76 -21.18 -15.02
CA THR A 117 -15.49 -20.82 -13.81
C THR A 117 -14.57 -21.00 -12.62
N VAL A 118 -14.29 -19.92 -11.91
CA VAL A 118 -13.30 -19.87 -10.83
C VAL A 118 -13.95 -19.33 -9.57
N ASP A 119 -13.81 -20.04 -8.47
CA ASP A 119 -14.11 -19.48 -7.15
C ASP A 119 -12.87 -18.71 -6.65
N VAL A 120 -13.09 -17.48 -6.28
CA VAL A 120 -12.02 -16.55 -5.90
C VAL A 120 -12.31 -16.01 -4.51
N ALA A 121 -11.43 -16.30 -3.54
CA ALA A 121 -11.36 -15.55 -2.30
C ALA A 121 -10.20 -14.56 -2.37
N LEU A 122 -10.34 -13.42 -1.73
CA LEU A 122 -9.32 -12.37 -1.69
C LEU A 122 -9.23 -11.80 -0.28
N LYS A 123 -8.04 -11.73 0.24
CA LYS A 123 -7.72 -11.06 1.52
C LYS A 123 -6.48 -10.18 1.38
N ALA A 124 -6.41 -9.12 2.17
CA ALA A 124 -5.19 -8.35 2.36
C ALA A 124 -4.30 -9.01 3.43
N TYR A 125 -2.99 -8.84 3.32
CA TYR A 125 -1.99 -9.41 4.24
C TYR A 125 -2.29 -9.11 5.71
N CYS A 126 -2.80 -7.92 6.01
CA CYS A 126 -3.14 -7.48 7.37
C CYS A 126 -4.46 -8.02 7.93
N CYS A 127 -5.06 -9.08 7.32
CA CYS A 127 -6.23 -9.84 7.82
C CYS A 127 -7.61 -9.38 7.35
N GLU A 128 -7.73 -8.38 6.50
CA GLU A 128 -9.03 -7.99 5.96
C GLU A 128 -9.45 -8.94 4.83
N VAL A 129 -10.61 -9.58 4.99
CA VAL A 129 -11.23 -10.37 3.93
C VAL A 129 -11.98 -9.41 3.02
N LEU A 130 -11.54 -9.32 1.78
CA LEU A 130 -12.10 -8.43 0.76
C LEU A 130 -13.17 -9.13 -0.08
N ARG A 131 -13.05 -10.43 -0.24
CA ARG A 131 -14.00 -11.29 -0.94
C ARG A 131 -13.97 -12.69 -0.36
N GLU A 132 -15.13 -13.18 0.05
CA GLU A 132 -15.31 -14.58 0.46
C GLU A 132 -15.44 -15.52 -0.74
N SER A 133 -15.02 -16.78 -0.56
CA SER A 133 -15.31 -17.87 -1.49
C SER A 133 -16.81 -18.22 -1.52
N GLY A 134 -17.22 -19.04 -2.50
CA GLY A 134 -18.59 -19.53 -2.62
C GLY A 134 -19.45 -18.78 -3.63
N ASN A 135 -18.91 -17.78 -4.31
CA ASN A 135 -19.55 -17.10 -5.44
C ASN A 135 -18.64 -17.16 -6.68
N PRO A 136 -18.58 -18.31 -7.39
CA PRO A 136 -17.72 -18.46 -8.55
C PRO A 136 -18.06 -17.43 -9.65
N ILE A 137 -17.03 -16.98 -10.34
CA ILE A 137 -17.13 -16.10 -11.51
C ILE A 137 -16.75 -16.85 -12.77
N SER A 138 -17.40 -16.54 -13.88
CA SER A 138 -17.06 -17.10 -15.17
C SER A 138 -16.58 -16.01 -16.12
N PHE A 139 -15.49 -16.27 -16.82
CA PHE A 139 -14.90 -15.36 -17.78
C PHE A 139 -14.18 -16.15 -18.88
N THR A 140 -13.87 -15.49 -20.00
CA THR A 140 -13.05 -16.09 -21.06
C THR A 140 -11.58 -15.89 -20.73
N LEU A 141 -10.83 -16.98 -20.58
CA LEU A 141 -9.41 -16.95 -20.26
C LEU A 141 -8.61 -16.24 -21.36
N GLY A 142 -7.81 -15.24 -21.00
CA GLY A 142 -7.03 -14.43 -21.93
C GLY A 142 -7.77 -13.26 -22.57
N SER A 143 -9.06 -13.03 -22.21
CA SER A 143 -9.84 -11.91 -22.79
C SER A 143 -9.55 -10.55 -22.14
N GLY A 144 -8.97 -10.54 -20.94
CA GLY A 144 -8.78 -9.33 -20.13
C GLY A 144 -10.04 -8.89 -19.37
N ASP A 145 -11.06 -9.73 -19.27
CA ASP A 145 -12.30 -9.46 -18.53
C ASP A 145 -12.12 -9.48 -17.02
N ILE A 146 -11.02 -10.02 -16.54
CA ILE A 146 -10.66 -10.15 -15.13
C ILE A 146 -9.30 -9.52 -14.83
N ILE A 147 -8.99 -9.33 -13.55
CA ILE A 147 -7.67 -8.86 -13.10
C ILE A 147 -6.58 -9.78 -13.68
N SER A 148 -5.58 -9.18 -14.33
CA SER A 148 -4.55 -9.89 -15.10
C SER A 148 -3.85 -11.00 -14.33
N ILE A 149 -3.64 -10.84 -13.01
CA ILE A 149 -3.00 -11.86 -12.19
C ILE A 149 -3.89 -13.11 -12.02
N VAL A 150 -5.21 -12.94 -11.92
CA VAL A 150 -6.15 -14.07 -11.86
C VAL A 150 -6.17 -14.77 -13.20
N ASP A 151 -6.26 -14.04 -14.30
CA ASP A 151 -6.23 -14.58 -15.66
C ASP A 151 -4.94 -15.39 -15.91
N TYR A 152 -3.79 -14.82 -15.54
CA TYR A 152 -2.50 -15.49 -15.62
C TYR A 152 -2.43 -16.76 -14.75
N SER A 153 -2.92 -16.67 -13.52
CA SER A 153 -2.79 -17.75 -12.54
C SER A 153 -3.72 -18.93 -12.82
N VAL A 154 -4.86 -18.66 -13.48
CA VAL A 154 -5.82 -19.72 -13.86
C VAL A 154 -5.35 -20.50 -15.09
N LYS A 155 -4.50 -19.90 -15.91
CA LYS A 155 -3.92 -20.56 -17.06
C LYS A 155 -3.18 -21.82 -16.63
N GLU A 156 -3.50 -22.92 -17.26
CA GLU A 156 -2.96 -24.26 -16.98
C GLU A 156 -3.42 -24.90 -15.66
N MET A 157 -4.29 -24.25 -14.86
CA MET A 157 -4.94 -24.93 -13.75
C MET A 157 -5.83 -26.06 -14.25
N SER A 158 -5.88 -27.15 -13.50
CA SER A 158 -6.78 -28.26 -13.73
C SER A 158 -8.09 -28.11 -12.95
N ILE A 159 -9.20 -28.61 -13.47
CA ILE A 159 -10.47 -28.57 -12.71
C ILE A 159 -10.29 -29.27 -11.36
N GLY A 160 -10.71 -28.61 -10.30
CA GLY A 160 -10.51 -29.03 -8.91
C GLY A 160 -9.19 -28.57 -8.31
N GLU A 161 -8.30 -27.98 -9.08
CA GLU A 161 -7.06 -27.40 -8.54
C GLU A 161 -7.37 -26.22 -7.63
N ARG A 162 -6.64 -26.15 -6.51
CA ARG A 162 -6.64 -25.04 -5.59
C ARG A 162 -5.26 -24.41 -5.59
N ARG A 163 -5.22 -23.10 -5.83
CA ARG A 163 -3.98 -22.33 -5.93
C ARG A 163 -4.06 -21.05 -5.11
N THR A 164 -3.05 -20.79 -4.31
CA THR A 164 -2.87 -19.52 -3.61
C THR A 164 -1.87 -18.64 -4.37
N VAL A 165 -2.24 -17.40 -4.62
CA VAL A 165 -1.39 -16.40 -5.29
C VAL A 165 -1.27 -15.19 -4.40
N ILE A 166 -0.03 -14.80 -4.08
CA ILE A 166 0.27 -13.70 -3.19
C ILE A 166 1.04 -12.67 -3.97
N ILE A 167 0.51 -11.45 -4.06
CA ILE A 167 1.00 -10.41 -4.94
C ILE A 167 0.99 -9.05 -4.26
N PRO A 168 2.02 -8.19 -4.47
CA PRO A 168 1.98 -6.82 -3.99
C PRO A 168 0.78 -6.06 -4.56
N TYR A 169 0.23 -5.16 -3.75
CA TYR A 169 -0.92 -4.30 -4.09
C TYR A 169 -0.78 -3.60 -5.45
N GLU A 170 0.40 -3.08 -5.73
CA GLU A 170 0.72 -2.32 -6.93
C GLU A 170 0.44 -3.07 -8.25
N TYR A 171 0.60 -4.40 -8.24
CA TYR A 171 0.32 -5.23 -9.43
C TYR A 171 -1.18 -5.42 -9.71
N VAL A 172 -2.04 -5.10 -8.75
CA VAL A 172 -3.50 -5.23 -8.88
C VAL A 172 -4.17 -3.88 -9.08
N TYR A 173 -3.79 -2.90 -8.29
CA TYR A 173 -4.43 -1.58 -8.25
C TYR A 173 -3.52 -0.43 -8.72
N GLY A 174 -2.23 -0.70 -8.98
CA GLY A 174 -1.24 0.34 -9.30
C GLY A 174 -1.14 1.35 -8.14
N ASP A 175 -0.97 2.62 -8.50
CA ASP A 175 -0.92 3.72 -7.54
C ASP A 175 -2.32 4.23 -7.11
N THR A 176 -3.39 3.54 -7.51
CA THR A 176 -4.77 3.98 -7.24
C THR A 176 -5.24 3.46 -5.89
N PRO A 177 -5.61 4.33 -4.93
CA PRO A 177 -6.16 3.88 -3.66
C PRO A 177 -7.44 3.06 -3.86
N SER A 178 -7.54 1.90 -3.22
CA SER A 178 -8.70 1.02 -3.29
C SER A 178 -9.27 0.75 -1.90
N GLY A 179 -10.33 1.46 -1.55
CA GLY A 179 -11.00 1.32 -0.26
C GLY A 179 -10.07 1.62 0.91
N ASN A 180 -10.08 0.75 1.91
CA ASN A 180 -9.23 0.85 3.10
C ASN A 180 -7.95 0.00 3.00
N ILE A 181 -7.63 -0.53 1.81
CA ILE A 181 -6.45 -1.38 1.62
C ILE A 181 -5.22 -0.49 1.54
N PRO A 182 -4.22 -0.67 2.41
CA PRO A 182 -2.97 0.08 2.31
C PRO A 182 -2.24 -0.22 1.00
N GLN A 183 -1.69 0.80 0.34
CA GLN A 183 -0.95 0.65 -0.92
C GLN A 183 0.34 -0.20 -0.76
N ASP A 184 0.91 -0.24 0.45
CA ASP A 184 2.09 -1.04 0.77
C ASP A 184 1.74 -2.49 1.19
N SER A 185 0.47 -2.91 1.01
CA SER A 185 0.03 -4.25 1.42
C SER A 185 0.24 -5.30 0.33
N TYR A 186 0.09 -6.56 0.72
CA TYR A 186 0.04 -7.69 -0.19
C TYR A 186 -1.38 -8.25 -0.24
N LEU A 187 -1.75 -8.73 -1.39
CA LEU A 187 -3.05 -9.37 -1.65
C LEU A 187 -2.85 -10.87 -1.82
N ILE A 188 -3.72 -11.63 -1.19
CA ILE A 188 -3.69 -13.09 -1.19
C ILE A 188 -4.97 -13.57 -1.87
N PHE A 189 -4.82 -14.15 -3.05
CA PHE A 189 -5.90 -14.77 -3.81
C PHE A 189 -5.88 -16.27 -3.55
N GLU A 190 -7.01 -16.82 -3.15
CA GLU A 190 -7.25 -18.27 -3.14
C GLU A 190 -8.18 -18.59 -4.30
N LEU A 191 -7.67 -19.36 -5.26
CA LEU A 191 -8.33 -19.69 -6.50
C LEU A 191 -8.70 -21.18 -6.53
N ILE A 192 -9.93 -21.49 -6.93
CA ILE A 192 -10.36 -22.87 -7.21
C ILE A 192 -10.95 -22.91 -8.60
N LEU A 193 -10.36 -23.70 -9.51
CA LEU A 193 -10.93 -23.89 -10.82
C LEU A 193 -12.08 -24.90 -10.72
N VAL A 194 -13.30 -24.41 -10.95
CA VAL A 194 -14.54 -25.17 -10.77
C VAL A 194 -14.95 -25.87 -12.08
N ASP A 195 -14.86 -25.18 -13.21
CA ASP A 195 -15.33 -25.69 -14.50
C ASP A 195 -14.59 -25.03 -15.66
N VAL A 196 -14.49 -25.77 -16.78
CA VAL A 196 -13.91 -25.31 -18.05
C VAL A 196 -14.84 -25.72 -19.19
N LYS A 197 -15.17 -24.77 -20.07
CA LYS A 197 -16.02 -25.01 -21.26
C LYS A 197 -15.38 -24.39 -22.48
N ASP A 198 -15.53 -25.07 -23.59
CA ASP A 198 -15.22 -24.52 -24.91
C ASP A 198 -16.18 -23.39 -25.22
N LYS A 199 -15.69 -22.39 -25.96
CA LYS A 199 -16.45 -21.21 -26.36
C LYS A 199 -17.39 -21.51 -27.51
#